data_6696a9053f4c7c30cc5dee5b4c00dc96
#
_entry.id   6696a9053f4c7c30cc5dee5b4c00dc96
#
_cell.length_a   1.000
_cell.length_b   1.000
_cell.length_c   1.000
_cell.angle_alpha   90.00
_cell.angle_beta   90.00
_cell.angle_gamma   90.00
#
_symmetry.space_group_name_H-M   'P 1'
#
loop_
_entity.id
_entity.type
_entity.pdbx_description
1 polymer ?
#
loop_
_entity_poly.entity_id
_entity_poly.type
_entity_poly.pdbx_seq_one_letter_code
_entity_poly.pdbx_strand_id
1 'polypeptide(L)'
;MSEIIGTWRLVKASSVDGDGKPLPPPYGGEKGMGRVTFNADGRMMAVLCDGRPTLPEGEPREYNSYCGNYTFDGHVLVTRVDAARDPKRVGGDEVREVRFEGKTMVLRPPFRPSDHRPPEQRELWWEKIADV
;
A
#
# COMPACT_ATOMS: atom_id res chain seq x y z
N MET A 1 -22.87 -3.05 0.97
CA MET A 1 -21.65 -3.74 1.33
C MET A 1 -20.45 -3.15 0.61
N SER A 2 -19.37 -2.92 1.30
CA SER A 2 -18.23 -2.31 0.67
C SER A 2 -17.43 -3.34 -0.13
N GLU A 3 -17.05 -2.97 -1.35
CA GLU A 3 -16.22 -3.82 -2.23
C GLU A 3 -14.83 -4.04 -1.65
N ILE A 4 -14.39 -3.21 -0.71
CA ILE A 4 -13.05 -3.28 -0.14
C ILE A 4 -12.92 -4.36 0.94
N ILE A 5 -14.04 -4.77 1.56
CA ILE A 5 -14.00 -5.76 2.65
C ILE A 5 -13.45 -7.08 2.16
N GLY A 6 -12.49 -7.63 2.89
CA GLY A 6 -11.85 -8.89 2.57
C GLY A 6 -10.36 -8.85 2.80
N THR A 7 -9.68 -9.91 2.36
CA THR A 7 -8.22 -10.00 2.40
C THR A 7 -7.68 -9.97 0.97
N TRP A 8 -6.65 -9.17 0.77
CA TRP A 8 -6.08 -8.92 -0.54
C TRP A 8 -4.59 -9.25 -0.56
N ARG A 9 -4.11 -9.74 -1.69
CA ARG A 9 -2.71 -10.07 -1.93
C ARG A 9 -2.11 -9.02 -2.86
N LEU A 10 -0.91 -8.53 -2.53
CA LEU A 10 -0.20 -7.60 -3.41
C LEU A 10 0.24 -8.32 -4.67
N VAL A 11 -0.12 -7.77 -5.83
CA VAL A 11 0.27 -8.29 -7.14
C VAL A 11 1.54 -7.64 -7.63
N LYS A 12 1.58 -6.31 -7.56
CA LYS A 12 2.75 -5.53 -7.97
C LYS A 12 2.68 -4.12 -7.39
N ALA A 13 3.80 -3.43 -7.42
CA ALA A 13 3.90 -2.02 -7.05
C ALA A 13 4.66 -1.27 -8.13
N SER A 14 4.33 0.00 -8.32
CA SER A 14 5.03 0.88 -9.25
C SER A 14 5.19 2.27 -8.67
N SER A 15 6.05 3.07 -9.29
CA SER A 15 6.28 4.44 -8.90
C SER A 15 6.62 5.30 -10.11
N VAL A 16 6.19 6.56 -10.09
CA VAL A 16 6.55 7.55 -11.10
C VAL A 16 6.98 8.84 -10.42
N ASP A 17 7.78 9.64 -11.14
CA ASP A 17 8.20 10.96 -10.66
C ASP A 17 7.12 12.02 -10.97
N GLY A 18 7.42 13.29 -10.67
CA GLY A 18 6.48 14.39 -10.89
C GLY A 18 6.12 14.64 -12.36
N ASP A 19 6.92 14.13 -13.28
CA ASP A 19 6.67 14.22 -14.74
C ASP A 19 6.01 12.96 -15.29
N GLY A 20 5.68 11.99 -14.43
CA GLY A 20 5.08 10.73 -14.84
C GLY A 20 6.07 9.69 -15.34
N LYS A 21 7.37 9.93 -15.19
CA LYS A 21 8.40 8.98 -15.64
C LYS A 21 8.57 7.85 -14.62
N PRO A 22 8.76 6.60 -15.08
CA PRO A 22 8.96 5.48 -14.17
C PRO A 22 10.17 5.66 -13.27
N LEU A 23 9.99 5.32 -12.00
CA LEU A 23 11.05 5.21 -11.00
C LEU A 23 11.21 3.74 -10.64
N PRO A 24 12.34 3.35 -10.00
CA PRO A 24 12.46 2.00 -9.47
C PRO A 24 11.27 1.67 -8.59
N PRO A 25 10.59 0.53 -8.82
CA PRO A 25 9.36 0.23 -8.08
C PRO A 25 9.63 -0.04 -6.61
N PRO A 26 8.68 0.33 -5.73
CA PRO A 26 8.81 -0.03 -4.32
C PRO A 26 8.61 -1.53 -4.11
N TYR A 27 9.12 -2.05 -3.02
CA TYR A 27 8.94 -3.45 -2.59
C TYR A 27 9.36 -4.48 -3.63
N GLY A 28 10.28 -4.11 -4.54
CA GLY A 28 10.73 -5.02 -5.59
C GLY A 28 9.76 -5.18 -6.75
N GLY A 29 8.76 -4.31 -6.89
CA GLY A 29 7.82 -4.31 -8.02
C GLY A 29 6.96 -5.56 -8.07
N GLU A 30 7.14 -6.40 -9.10
CA GLU A 30 6.38 -7.64 -9.25
C GLU A 30 6.79 -8.72 -8.25
N LYS A 31 7.91 -8.54 -7.57
CA LYS A 31 8.38 -9.46 -6.51
C LYS A 31 7.91 -9.04 -5.13
N GLY A 32 7.10 -7.98 -5.03
CA GLY A 32 6.57 -7.54 -3.76
C GLY A 32 5.69 -8.60 -3.10
N MET A 33 5.75 -8.65 -1.77
CA MET A 33 4.85 -9.48 -0.96
C MET A 33 3.98 -8.55 -0.14
N GLY A 34 2.72 -8.85 -0.02
CA GLY A 34 1.86 -8.03 0.83
C GLY A 34 0.51 -8.66 1.06
N ARG A 35 -0.03 -8.33 2.20
CA ARG A 35 -1.42 -8.67 2.57
C ARG A 35 -2.05 -7.45 3.18
N VAL A 36 -3.29 -7.19 2.81
CA VAL A 36 -4.10 -6.17 3.47
C VAL A 36 -5.47 -6.78 3.74
N THR A 37 -5.98 -6.54 4.94
CA THR A 37 -7.33 -6.96 5.31
C THR A 37 -8.15 -5.74 5.68
N PHE A 38 -9.40 -5.73 5.24
CA PHE A 38 -10.39 -4.73 5.63
C PHE A 38 -11.58 -5.48 6.21
N ASN A 39 -11.85 -5.25 7.48
CA ASN A 39 -12.94 -5.92 8.18
C ASN A 39 -14.19 -5.05 8.18
N ALA A 40 -15.35 -5.70 8.26
CA ALA A 40 -16.62 -4.99 8.28
C ALA A 40 -16.81 -4.10 9.51
N ASP A 41 -16.03 -4.35 10.56
CA ASP A 41 -16.08 -3.56 11.80
C ASP A 41 -15.30 -2.25 11.72
N GLY A 42 -14.69 -1.94 10.57
CA GLY A 42 -13.93 -0.72 10.40
C GLY A 42 -12.44 -0.84 10.72
N ARG A 43 -11.94 -2.05 10.97
CA ARG A 43 -10.51 -2.27 11.20
C ARG A 43 -9.80 -2.75 9.95
N MET A 44 -8.57 -2.31 9.77
CA MET A 44 -7.72 -2.80 8.68
C MET A 44 -6.30 -3.01 9.16
N MET A 45 -5.56 -3.83 8.42
CA MET A 45 -4.16 -4.13 8.71
C MET A 45 -3.44 -4.43 7.40
N ALA A 46 -2.25 -3.87 7.24
CA ALA A 46 -1.45 -4.06 6.03
C ALA A 46 -0.02 -4.44 6.38
N VAL A 47 0.52 -5.37 5.61
CA VAL A 47 1.93 -5.78 5.68
C VAL A 47 2.46 -5.83 4.26
N LEU A 48 3.57 -5.14 4.01
CA LEU A 48 4.23 -5.08 2.70
C LEU A 48 5.72 -5.29 2.88
N CYS A 49 6.31 -6.07 1.98
CA CYS A 49 7.73 -6.37 2.03
C CYS A 49 8.28 -6.60 0.62
N ASP A 50 9.53 -6.21 0.42
CA ASP A 50 10.26 -6.56 -0.79
C ASP A 50 10.51 -8.07 -0.76
N GLY A 51 9.95 -8.78 -1.73
CA GLY A 51 10.03 -10.24 -1.80
C GLY A 51 11.16 -10.78 -2.63
N ARG A 52 12.07 -9.93 -3.11
CA ARG A 52 13.20 -10.42 -3.90
C ARG A 52 14.11 -11.31 -3.03
N PRO A 53 14.50 -12.49 -3.51
CA PRO A 53 15.37 -13.38 -2.73
C PRO A 53 16.71 -12.74 -2.38
N THR A 54 17.28 -11.97 -3.33
CA THR A 54 18.57 -11.28 -3.17
C THR A 54 18.39 -9.83 -3.55
N LEU A 55 18.93 -8.95 -2.73
CA LEU A 55 18.91 -7.51 -2.99
C LEU A 55 20.27 -7.06 -3.52
N PRO A 56 20.31 -5.97 -4.34
CA PRO A 56 21.57 -5.36 -4.69
C PRO A 56 22.36 -4.97 -3.44
N GLU A 57 23.69 -5.03 -3.53
CA GLU A 57 24.55 -4.69 -2.42
C GLU A 57 24.29 -3.28 -1.93
N GLY A 58 24.16 -3.11 -0.62
CA GLY A 58 23.91 -1.81 0.00
C GLY A 58 22.47 -1.36 -0.03
N GLU A 59 21.57 -2.12 -0.67
CA GLU A 59 20.15 -1.77 -0.74
C GLU A 59 19.38 -2.47 0.39
N PRO A 60 18.71 -1.72 1.29
CA PRO A 60 17.93 -2.35 2.35
C PRO A 60 16.66 -2.98 1.82
N ARG A 61 16.15 -4.00 2.51
CA ARG A 61 14.86 -4.59 2.18
C ARG A 61 13.76 -3.66 2.67
N GLU A 62 12.96 -3.17 1.73
CA GLU A 62 11.85 -2.29 2.08
C GLU A 62 10.75 -3.10 2.76
N TYR A 63 10.25 -2.57 3.88
CA TYR A 63 9.23 -3.21 4.68
C TYR A 63 8.34 -2.15 5.30
N ASN A 64 7.04 -2.40 5.29
CA ASN A 64 6.07 -1.50 5.91
C ASN A 64 4.93 -2.30 6.51
N SER A 65 4.40 -1.81 7.63
CA SER A 65 3.19 -2.35 8.22
C SER A 65 2.49 -1.27 9.00
N TYR A 66 1.17 -1.31 9.00
CA TYR A 66 0.36 -0.42 9.83
C TYR A 66 -1.03 -1.01 9.96
N CYS A 67 -1.75 -0.55 10.97
CA CYS A 67 -3.14 -0.91 11.16
C CYS A 67 -3.88 0.27 11.79
N GLY A 68 -5.19 0.21 11.76
CA GLY A 68 -6.02 1.26 12.33
C GLY A 68 -7.48 1.13 11.95
N ASN A 69 -8.21 2.18 12.25
CA ASN A 69 -9.60 2.31 11.84
C ASN A 69 -9.67 2.97 10.47
N TYR A 70 -10.47 2.41 9.57
CA TYR A 70 -10.58 2.98 8.24
C TYR A 70 -11.99 3.43 7.92
N THR A 71 -12.07 4.36 6.98
CA THR A 71 -13.33 4.72 6.31
C THR A 71 -13.09 4.65 4.80
N PHE A 72 -14.13 4.30 4.05
CA PHE A 72 -14.06 4.20 2.60
C PHE A 72 -15.38 4.70 2.02
N ASP A 73 -15.30 5.73 1.16
CA ASP A 73 -16.49 6.35 0.56
C ASP A 73 -16.78 5.87 -0.86
N GLY A 74 -16.06 4.84 -1.32
CA GLY A 74 -16.13 4.34 -2.68
C GLY A 74 -14.98 4.83 -3.56
N HIS A 75 -14.27 5.86 -3.15
CA HIS A 75 -13.18 6.45 -3.91
C HIS A 75 -11.93 6.69 -3.07
N VAL A 76 -12.11 7.13 -1.83
CA VAL A 76 -11.00 7.48 -0.95
C VAL A 76 -11.06 6.61 0.30
N LEU A 77 -9.93 5.97 0.57
CA LEU A 77 -9.69 5.18 1.78
C LEU A 77 -8.85 6.01 2.73
N VAL A 78 -9.32 6.18 3.96
CA VAL A 78 -8.56 6.87 5.01
C VAL A 78 -8.41 5.93 6.19
N THR A 79 -7.18 5.71 6.62
CA THR A 79 -6.89 4.90 7.82
C THR A 79 -6.27 5.79 8.88
N ARG A 80 -6.91 5.88 10.04
CA ARG A 80 -6.30 6.48 11.22
C ARG A 80 -5.43 5.42 11.87
N VAL A 81 -4.12 5.63 11.79
CA VAL A 81 -3.13 4.63 12.20
C VAL A 81 -3.03 4.56 13.72
N ASP A 82 -3.12 3.36 14.29
CA ASP A 82 -2.93 3.17 15.74
C ASP A 82 -1.73 2.27 16.07
N ALA A 83 -1.14 1.61 15.08
CA ALA A 83 0.14 0.92 15.23
C ALA A 83 0.81 0.85 13.86
N ALA A 84 2.13 0.98 13.81
CA ALA A 84 2.89 0.98 12.57
C ALA A 84 4.35 0.63 12.83
N ARG A 85 5.04 0.15 11.76
CA ARG A 85 6.49 -0.04 11.81
C ARG A 85 7.20 1.27 12.15
N ASP A 86 6.73 2.37 11.56
CA ASP A 86 7.27 3.70 11.86
C ASP A 86 6.37 4.37 12.90
N PRO A 87 6.84 4.52 14.15
CA PRO A 87 6.02 5.10 15.20
C PRO A 87 5.53 6.52 14.92
N LYS A 88 6.21 7.25 14.05
CA LYS A 88 5.82 8.61 13.69
C LYS A 88 4.50 8.68 12.97
N ARG A 89 4.05 7.57 12.38
CA ARG A 89 2.79 7.51 11.65
C ARG A 89 1.58 7.31 12.56
N VAL A 90 1.80 6.88 13.79
CA VAL A 90 0.71 6.63 14.74
C VAL A 90 -0.01 7.94 15.07
N GLY A 91 -1.34 7.93 14.99
CA GLY A 91 -2.17 9.10 15.20
C GLY A 91 -2.41 9.93 13.96
N GLY A 92 -1.75 9.60 12.85
CA GLY A 92 -1.95 10.26 11.56
C GLY A 92 -2.89 9.48 10.65
N ASP A 93 -3.21 10.08 9.53
CA ASP A 93 -4.09 9.49 8.53
C ASP A 93 -3.28 9.04 7.32
N GLU A 94 -3.53 7.80 6.89
CA GLU A 94 -3.02 7.27 5.61
C GLU A 94 -4.15 7.37 4.61
N VAL A 95 -3.97 8.23 3.60
CA VAL A 95 -4.99 8.51 2.59
C VAL A 95 -4.60 7.81 1.29
N ARG A 96 -5.55 7.09 0.69
CA ARG A 96 -5.35 6.38 -0.57
C ARG A 96 -6.50 6.62 -1.51
N GLU A 97 -6.22 6.98 -2.75
CA GLU A 97 -7.22 6.90 -3.80
C GLU A 97 -7.37 5.44 -4.18
N VAL A 98 -8.61 5.01 -4.38
CA VAL A 98 -8.93 3.62 -4.69
C VAL A 98 -9.66 3.56 -6.02
N ARG A 99 -9.18 2.69 -6.91
CA ARG A 99 -9.94 2.33 -8.10
C ARG A 99 -9.96 0.82 -8.25
N PHE A 100 -11.04 0.33 -8.85
CA PHE A 100 -11.16 -1.10 -9.15
C PHE A 100 -11.06 -1.28 -10.66
N GLU A 101 -10.17 -2.19 -11.08
CA GLU A 101 -10.00 -2.58 -12.47
C GLU A 101 -10.38 -4.06 -12.55
N GLY A 102 -11.65 -4.33 -12.87
CA GLY A 102 -12.17 -5.68 -12.76
C GLY A 102 -12.13 -6.15 -11.31
N LYS A 103 -11.40 -7.23 -11.05
CA LYS A 103 -11.24 -7.79 -9.70
C LYS A 103 -10.01 -7.29 -8.97
N THR A 104 -9.29 -6.36 -9.58
CA THR A 104 -8.07 -5.79 -9.01
C THR A 104 -8.40 -4.47 -8.34
N MET A 105 -7.88 -4.30 -7.13
CA MET A 105 -7.95 -3.03 -6.42
C MET A 105 -6.61 -2.32 -6.56
N VAL A 106 -6.63 -1.04 -6.93
CA VAL A 106 -5.41 -0.23 -7.01
C VAL A 106 -5.48 0.85 -5.94
N LEU A 107 -4.48 0.86 -5.07
CA LEU A 107 -4.33 1.88 -4.04
C LEU A 107 -3.24 2.85 -4.44
N ARG A 108 -3.56 4.14 -4.38
CA ARG A 108 -2.67 5.21 -4.80
C ARG A 108 -2.50 6.23 -3.67
N PRO A 109 -1.34 6.21 -2.97
CA PRO A 109 -1.03 7.26 -2.00
C PRO A 109 -0.87 8.61 -2.70
N PRO A 110 -0.99 9.73 -1.97
CA PRO A 110 -0.69 11.04 -2.53
C PRO A 110 0.77 11.12 -2.99
N PHE A 111 1.02 11.95 -3.99
CA PHE A 111 2.39 12.29 -4.39
C PHE A 111 3.11 12.92 -3.19
N ARG A 112 4.33 12.46 -2.91
CA ARG A 112 5.08 12.95 -1.76
C ARG A 112 6.59 12.81 -1.93
N PRO A 113 7.37 13.67 -1.26
CA PRO A 113 8.81 13.49 -1.19
C PRO A 113 9.16 12.31 -0.29
N SER A 114 10.34 11.76 -0.49
CA SER A 114 10.88 10.68 0.32
C SER A 114 12.33 11.00 0.66
N ASP A 115 12.77 10.63 1.87
CA ASP A 115 14.14 10.88 2.32
C ASP A 115 15.18 10.11 1.52
N HIS A 116 14.80 8.97 0.95
CA HIS A 116 15.73 8.05 0.28
C HIS A 116 15.46 7.90 -1.21
N ARG A 117 14.46 8.59 -1.72
CA ARG A 117 14.02 8.48 -3.10
C ARG A 117 13.59 9.83 -3.63
N PRO A 118 13.59 10.05 -4.96
CA PRO A 118 12.97 11.23 -5.53
C PRO A 118 11.52 11.35 -5.11
N PRO A 119 10.92 12.55 -5.11
CA PRO A 119 9.48 12.69 -4.92
C PRO A 119 8.73 11.77 -5.86
N GLU A 120 7.75 11.03 -5.34
CA GLU A 120 7.13 9.95 -6.10
C GLU A 120 5.64 9.81 -5.87
N GLN A 121 4.98 9.23 -6.88
CA GLN A 121 3.62 8.75 -6.80
C GLN A 121 3.66 7.24 -6.95
N ARG A 122 3.23 6.52 -5.93
CA ARG A 122 3.18 5.07 -5.95
C ARG A 122 1.80 4.57 -6.36
N GLU A 123 1.74 3.38 -6.93
CA GLU A 123 0.51 2.61 -7.10
C GLU A 123 0.77 1.18 -6.70
N LEU A 124 -0.19 0.58 -5.99
CA LEU A 124 -0.10 -0.80 -5.52
C LEU A 124 -1.34 -1.55 -5.98
N TRP A 125 -1.12 -2.65 -6.68
CA TRP A 125 -2.19 -3.49 -7.25
C TRP A 125 -2.41 -4.70 -6.37
N TRP A 126 -3.68 -4.97 -6.06
CA TRP A 126 -4.09 -6.02 -5.12
C TRP A 126 -5.18 -6.88 -5.75
N GLU A 127 -5.14 -8.19 -5.49
CA GLU A 127 -6.24 -9.08 -5.83
C GLU A 127 -6.81 -9.70 -4.57
N LYS A 128 -8.15 -9.89 -4.55
CA LYS A 128 -8.82 -10.44 -3.39
C LYS A 128 -8.58 -11.94 -3.31
N ILE A 129 -8.21 -12.41 -2.12
CA ILE A 129 -7.97 -13.84 -1.88
C ILE A 129 -8.95 -14.42 -0.86
N ALA A 130 -9.69 -13.58 -0.14
CA ALA A 130 -10.73 -14.02 0.78
C ALA A 130 -11.73 -12.89 1.00
N ASP A 131 -12.98 -13.25 1.25
CA ASP A 131 -14.04 -12.25 1.46
C ASP A 131 -14.13 -11.75 2.89
N VAL A 132 -13.40 -12.36 3.78
CA VAL A 132 -13.32 -11.97 5.19
C VAL A 132 -11.91 -12.09 5.72
#